data_782eb0b8da4fa4485734296a0cb9b249
#
_entry.id   782eb0b8da4fa4485734296a0cb9b249
#
_cell.length_a   1.000
_cell.length_b   1.000
_cell.length_c   1.000
_cell.angle_alpha   90.00
_cell.angle_beta   90.00
_cell.angle_gamma   90.00
#
_symmetry.space_group_name_H-M   'P 1'
#
loop_
_entity.id
_entity.type
_entity.pdbx_description
1 polymer ?
#
loop_
_entity_poly.entity_id
_entity_poly.type
_entity_poly.pdbx_seq_one_letter_code
_entity_poly.pdbx_strand_id
1 'polypeptide(L)'
;PAGEAHKDFSSIHIILDAALADKHERGSLFIALGGGVVGDMTGFAAACFLRGTDFVQVPTTLLAQVDSSVGGKTGINHAMGKNLIGAFHQPRHVVIDLETLASLPDREFAAGLAEVIKYGLIRDAAFFNWLIENVQSLKARDTKTLAFAIERSCRIKAEVVAEDERERGVRALLNF
;
A
#
# COMPACT_ATOMS: atom_id res chain seq x y z
N PRO A 1 15.31 6.66 -5.23
CA PRO A 1 15.12 5.94 -6.48
C PRO A 1 13.87 5.07 -6.41
N ALA A 2 13.21 4.82 -7.55
CA ALA A 2 12.08 3.91 -7.62
C ALA A 2 12.55 2.45 -7.74
N GLY A 3 11.72 1.52 -7.26
CA GLY A 3 11.92 0.09 -7.48
C GLY A 3 12.32 -0.69 -6.22
N GLU A 4 11.98 -1.97 -6.27
CA GLU A 4 12.15 -2.94 -5.18
C GLU A 4 13.62 -3.12 -4.75
N ALA A 5 14.58 -2.89 -5.66
CA ALA A 5 16.01 -2.99 -5.38
C ALA A 5 16.53 -1.97 -4.34
N HIS A 6 15.76 -0.92 -4.10
CA HIS A 6 16.10 0.13 -3.13
C HIS A 6 15.35 0.01 -1.80
N LYS A 7 14.58 -1.06 -1.62
CA LYS A 7 13.80 -1.33 -0.41
C LYS A 7 14.67 -1.98 0.67
N ASP A 8 15.63 -1.23 1.20
CA ASP A 8 16.67 -1.72 2.11
C ASP A 8 17.02 -0.73 3.24
N PHE A 9 17.91 -1.15 4.14
CA PHE A 9 18.40 -0.31 5.23
C PHE A 9 19.13 0.95 4.74
N SER A 10 19.84 0.91 3.61
CA SER A 10 20.56 2.07 3.10
C SER A 10 19.60 3.21 2.78
N SER A 11 18.47 2.89 2.18
CA SER A 11 17.39 3.85 1.90
C SER A 11 16.74 4.38 3.18
N ILE A 12 16.54 3.53 4.20
CA ILE A 12 16.03 3.98 5.50
C ILE A 12 17.01 4.94 6.18
N HIS A 13 18.31 4.66 6.15
CA HIS A 13 19.32 5.57 6.67
C HIS A 13 19.24 6.95 6.02
N ILE A 14 19.15 7.02 4.69
CA ILE A 14 19.03 8.29 3.95
C ILE A 14 17.81 9.09 4.44
N ILE A 15 16.65 8.42 4.62
CA ILE A 15 15.43 9.10 5.08
C ILE A 15 15.61 9.62 6.52
N LEU A 16 16.16 8.80 7.41
CA LEU A 16 16.36 9.17 8.81
C LEU A 16 17.41 10.28 8.97
N ASP A 17 18.52 10.19 8.24
CA ASP A 17 19.60 11.19 8.27
C ASP A 17 19.10 12.54 7.79
N ALA A 18 18.30 12.59 6.71
CA ALA A 18 17.70 13.82 6.22
C ALA A 18 16.77 14.44 7.28
N ALA A 19 15.90 13.64 7.89
CA ALA A 19 14.98 14.12 8.91
C ALA A 19 15.71 14.63 10.16
N LEU A 20 16.80 13.98 10.58
CA LEU A 20 17.61 14.39 11.72
C LEU A 20 18.42 15.67 11.41
N ALA A 21 19.00 15.76 10.21
CA ALA A 21 19.77 16.94 9.77
C ALA A 21 18.89 18.20 9.74
N ASP A 22 17.64 18.05 9.29
CA ASP A 22 16.65 19.15 9.25
C ASP A 22 15.97 19.39 10.61
N LYS A 23 16.43 18.69 11.66
CA LYS A 23 15.92 18.85 13.04
C LYS A 23 14.42 18.60 13.18
N HIS A 24 13.87 17.65 12.42
CA HIS A 24 12.49 17.24 12.60
C HIS A 24 12.25 16.67 14.01
N GLU A 25 11.06 16.90 14.55
CA GLU A 25 10.68 16.55 15.91
C GLU A 25 9.59 15.46 15.91
N ARG A 26 9.20 14.98 17.10
CA ARG A 26 8.16 13.95 17.26
C ARG A 26 6.79 14.34 16.69
N GLY A 27 6.50 15.63 16.59
CA GLY A 27 5.29 16.16 15.98
C GLY A 27 5.35 16.30 14.46
N SER A 28 6.48 15.98 13.83
CA SER A 28 6.60 16.00 12.38
C SER A 28 5.78 14.89 11.74
N LEU A 29 5.34 15.11 10.51
CA LEU A 29 4.55 14.18 9.72
C LEU A 29 5.36 13.71 8.50
N PHE A 30 5.50 12.40 8.35
CA PHE A 30 6.05 11.82 7.12
C PHE A 30 4.94 11.66 6.09
N ILE A 31 5.23 12.01 4.82
CA ILE A 31 4.28 11.84 3.70
C ILE A 31 4.91 10.90 2.67
N ALA A 32 4.30 9.73 2.49
CA ALA A 32 4.71 8.71 1.51
C ALA A 32 3.96 8.94 0.19
N LEU A 33 4.54 9.69 -0.73
CA LEU A 33 3.99 9.86 -2.08
C LEU A 33 4.68 8.90 -3.04
N GLY A 34 3.98 7.85 -3.49
CA GLY A 34 4.54 6.85 -4.39
C GLY A 34 3.82 5.50 -4.37
N GLY A 35 4.43 4.49 -4.97
CA GLY A 35 3.95 3.11 -4.93
C GLY A 35 4.22 2.42 -3.59
N GLY A 36 3.93 1.12 -3.51
CA GLY A 36 4.06 0.33 -2.28
C GLY A 36 5.46 0.35 -1.65
N VAL A 37 6.52 0.36 -2.46
CA VAL A 37 7.91 0.45 -1.97
C VAL A 37 8.12 1.74 -1.16
N VAL A 38 7.64 2.87 -1.67
CA VAL A 38 7.75 4.17 -0.97
C VAL A 38 6.91 4.16 0.30
N GLY A 39 5.68 3.63 0.23
CA GLY A 39 4.78 3.51 1.39
C GLY A 39 5.42 2.69 2.52
N ASP A 40 5.94 1.50 2.18
CA ASP A 40 6.55 0.58 3.15
C ASP A 40 7.81 1.18 3.80
N MET A 41 8.71 1.76 2.99
CA MET A 41 9.93 2.38 3.52
C MET A 41 9.64 3.60 4.38
N THR A 42 8.75 4.49 3.92
CA THR A 42 8.40 5.69 4.70
C THR A 42 7.71 5.33 6.00
N GLY A 43 6.79 4.37 5.98
CA GLY A 43 6.11 3.90 7.19
C GLY A 43 7.09 3.25 8.18
N PHE A 44 8.05 2.46 7.69
CA PHE A 44 9.08 1.87 8.55
C PHE A 44 10.06 2.93 9.10
N ALA A 45 10.48 3.89 8.28
CA ALA A 45 11.27 5.02 8.76
C ALA A 45 10.52 5.83 9.83
N ALA A 46 9.24 6.11 9.62
CA ALA A 46 8.40 6.80 10.59
C ALA A 46 8.25 6.01 11.91
N ALA A 47 8.11 4.68 11.83
CA ALA A 47 8.08 3.81 13.01
C ALA A 47 9.39 3.86 13.82
N CYS A 48 10.53 4.00 13.14
CA CYS A 48 11.85 4.07 13.78
C CYS A 48 12.20 5.48 14.28
N PHE A 49 11.78 6.52 13.55
CA PHE A 49 12.12 7.91 13.84
C PHE A 49 11.59 8.33 15.20
N LEU A 50 12.49 8.73 16.12
CA LEU A 50 12.19 9.15 17.49
C LEU A 50 11.25 8.17 18.26
N ARG A 51 11.29 6.89 17.94
CA ARG A 51 10.49 5.78 18.49
C ARG A 51 9.02 5.81 18.05
N GLY A 52 8.73 6.39 16.92
CA GLY A 52 7.40 6.47 16.31
C GLY A 52 6.95 7.90 16.05
N THR A 53 6.69 8.19 14.80
CA THR A 53 6.19 9.47 14.29
C THR A 53 5.06 9.17 13.33
N ASP A 54 4.09 10.06 13.23
CA ASP A 54 2.95 9.89 12.35
C ASP A 54 3.35 9.93 10.88
N PHE A 55 2.61 9.19 10.04
CA PHE A 55 2.77 9.27 8.60
C PHE A 55 1.43 9.19 7.86
N VAL A 56 1.44 9.69 6.63
CA VAL A 56 0.32 9.65 5.68
C VAL A 56 0.81 8.98 4.39
N GLN A 57 -0.04 8.16 3.79
CA GLN A 57 0.24 7.57 2.49
C GLN A 57 -0.56 8.27 1.39
N VAL A 58 0.10 8.53 0.27
CA VAL A 58 -0.50 8.98 -0.99
C VAL A 58 -0.08 7.98 -2.07
N PRO A 59 -0.78 6.82 -2.17
CA PRO A 59 -0.41 5.75 -3.07
C PRO A 59 -0.68 6.13 -4.52
N THR A 60 0.32 5.95 -5.40
CA THR A 60 0.25 6.36 -6.81
C THR A 60 0.17 5.18 -7.78
N THR A 61 0.14 3.94 -7.31
CA THR A 61 -0.11 2.75 -8.11
C THR A 61 -1.39 2.06 -7.67
N LEU A 62 -2.10 1.41 -8.59
CA LEU A 62 -3.34 0.71 -8.25
C LEU A 62 -3.09 -0.35 -7.15
N LEU A 63 -2.01 -1.13 -7.28
CA LEU A 63 -1.62 -2.11 -6.26
C LEU A 63 -1.44 -1.46 -4.88
N ALA A 64 -0.79 -0.30 -4.81
CA ALA A 64 -0.63 0.38 -3.54
C ALA A 64 -1.94 0.93 -3.00
N GLN A 65 -2.83 1.42 -3.86
CA GLN A 65 -4.15 1.94 -3.46
C GLN A 65 -5.04 0.86 -2.85
N VAL A 66 -5.04 -0.36 -3.41
CA VAL A 66 -5.93 -1.43 -2.95
C VAL A 66 -5.29 -2.41 -1.97
N ASP A 67 -3.96 -2.43 -1.87
CA ASP A 67 -3.25 -3.42 -1.07
C ASP A 67 -2.28 -2.77 -0.07
N SER A 68 -1.08 -2.35 -0.47
CA SER A 68 0.00 -2.04 0.46
C SER A 68 -0.29 -0.87 1.40
N SER A 69 -1.15 0.08 1.03
CA SER A 69 -1.54 1.20 1.90
C SER A 69 -2.51 0.82 3.03
N VAL A 70 -3.09 -0.39 3.00
CA VAL A 70 -4.09 -0.84 3.99
C VAL A 70 -3.50 -1.93 4.87
N GLY A 71 -3.55 -1.73 6.19
CA GLY A 71 -3.20 -2.77 7.16
C GLY A 71 -1.86 -2.59 7.86
N GLY A 72 -1.18 -1.45 7.68
CA GLY A 72 -0.06 -1.00 8.49
C GLY A 72 1.20 -1.86 8.43
N LYS A 73 1.31 -2.81 7.50
CA LYS A 73 2.55 -3.54 7.27
C LYS A 73 3.54 -2.60 6.60
N THR A 74 4.64 -2.29 7.29
CA THR A 74 5.72 -1.46 6.77
C THR A 74 7.02 -2.20 6.90
N GLY A 75 7.97 -2.00 5.98
CA GLY A 75 9.21 -2.74 6.07
C GLY A 75 10.08 -2.68 4.83
N ILE A 76 11.17 -3.43 4.92
CA ILE A 76 12.22 -3.52 3.93
C ILE A 76 12.62 -4.97 3.67
N ASN A 77 13.36 -5.14 2.59
CA ASN A 77 13.92 -6.41 2.19
C ASN A 77 15.25 -6.70 2.92
N HIS A 78 15.56 -7.97 3.00
CA HIS A 78 16.84 -8.50 3.46
C HIS A 78 17.42 -9.43 2.40
N ALA A 79 18.72 -9.69 2.43
CA ALA A 79 19.36 -10.63 1.50
C ALA A 79 18.72 -12.03 1.51
N MET A 80 18.10 -12.42 2.62
CA MET A 80 17.43 -13.72 2.78
C MET A 80 15.96 -13.73 2.31
N GLY A 81 15.37 -12.58 1.96
CA GLY A 81 13.99 -12.53 1.47
C GLY A 81 13.35 -11.15 1.55
N LYS A 82 12.17 -11.05 0.92
CA LYS A 82 11.40 -9.80 0.88
C LYS A 82 10.64 -9.58 2.19
N ASN A 83 10.53 -8.30 2.58
CA ASN A 83 9.69 -7.84 3.70
C ASN A 83 9.97 -8.52 5.05
N LEU A 84 11.20 -9.00 5.27
CA LEU A 84 11.57 -9.70 6.51
C LEU A 84 11.84 -8.78 7.68
N ILE A 85 12.03 -7.49 7.44
CA ILE A 85 12.35 -6.49 8.47
C ILE A 85 11.32 -5.37 8.38
N GLY A 86 10.64 -5.06 9.48
CA GLY A 86 9.62 -4.03 9.46
C GLY A 86 8.90 -3.84 10.79
N ALA A 87 7.83 -3.07 10.73
CA ALA A 87 6.96 -2.79 11.86
C ALA A 87 5.49 -2.76 11.41
N PHE A 88 4.58 -3.11 12.30
CA PHE A 88 3.18 -2.75 12.16
C PHE A 88 3.02 -1.29 12.61
N HIS A 89 2.85 -0.40 11.66
CA HIS A 89 2.70 1.04 11.89
C HIS A 89 1.59 1.58 10.98
N GLN A 90 0.45 1.94 11.58
CA GLN A 90 -0.71 2.39 10.82
C GLN A 90 -0.53 3.83 10.36
N PRO A 91 -0.81 4.15 9.09
CA PRO A 91 -0.86 5.55 8.64
C PRO A 91 -2.02 6.29 9.30
N ARG A 92 -1.85 7.58 9.59
CA ARG A 92 -2.94 8.44 10.06
C ARG A 92 -4.03 8.60 9.01
N HIS A 93 -3.62 8.72 7.75
CA HIS A 93 -4.52 8.82 6.60
C HIS A 93 -3.90 8.14 5.39
N VAL A 94 -4.77 7.65 4.51
CA VAL A 94 -4.43 7.21 3.16
C VAL A 94 -5.24 8.09 2.20
N VAL A 95 -4.56 8.87 1.38
CA VAL A 95 -5.18 9.77 0.39
C VAL A 95 -5.04 9.13 -0.98
N ILE A 96 -6.13 8.63 -1.53
CA ILE A 96 -6.17 7.97 -2.84
C ILE A 96 -6.65 8.98 -3.88
N ASP A 97 -5.73 9.37 -4.77
CA ASP A 97 -6.02 10.20 -5.92
C ASP A 97 -5.98 9.33 -7.19
N LEU A 98 -7.12 9.21 -7.86
CA LEU A 98 -7.27 8.39 -9.07
C LEU A 98 -6.54 8.97 -10.27
N GLU A 99 -6.27 10.28 -10.30
CA GLU A 99 -5.53 10.90 -11.38
C GLU A 99 -4.09 10.37 -11.48
N THR A 100 -3.52 9.91 -10.37
CA THR A 100 -2.19 9.28 -10.36
C THR A 100 -2.12 8.03 -11.24
N LEU A 101 -3.26 7.35 -11.46
CA LEU A 101 -3.34 6.16 -12.30
C LEU A 101 -3.29 6.47 -13.80
N ALA A 102 -3.51 7.72 -14.21
CA ALA A 102 -3.48 8.09 -15.63
C ALA A 102 -2.10 7.88 -16.26
N SER A 103 -1.03 8.12 -15.51
CA SER A 103 0.36 7.94 -15.95
C SER A 103 0.96 6.58 -15.60
N LEU A 104 0.20 5.72 -14.89
CA LEU A 104 0.70 4.41 -14.47
C LEU A 104 0.87 3.48 -15.68
N PRO A 105 2.05 2.85 -15.89
CA PRO A 105 2.24 1.88 -16.98
C PRO A 105 1.22 0.74 -16.95
N ASP A 106 0.80 0.26 -18.13
CA ASP A 106 -0.24 -0.78 -18.24
C ASP A 106 0.11 -2.07 -17.48
N ARG A 107 1.38 -2.44 -17.46
CA ARG A 107 1.87 -3.61 -16.70
C ARG A 107 1.61 -3.45 -15.19
N GLU A 108 1.91 -2.29 -14.64
CA GLU A 108 1.72 -1.99 -13.22
C GLU A 108 0.22 -1.85 -12.88
N PHE A 109 -0.54 -1.29 -13.80
CA PHE A 109 -1.99 -1.23 -13.67
C PHE A 109 -2.61 -2.62 -13.67
N ALA A 110 -2.20 -3.51 -14.58
CA ALA A 110 -2.66 -4.90 -14.63
C ALA A 110 -2.30 -5.68 -13.35
N ALA A 111 -1.11 -5.45 -12.78
CA ALA A 111 -0.73 -6.04 -11.49
C ALA A 111 -1.69 -5.62 -10.36
N GLY A 112 -2.09 -4.34 -10.32
CA GLY A 112 -3.09 -3.86 -9.38
C GLY A 112 -4.48 -4.45 -9.62
N LEU A 113 -4.89 -4.62 -10.88
CA LEU A 113 -6.17 -5.27 -11.22
C LEU A 113 -6.22 -6.74 -10.76
N ALA A 114 -5.09 -7.46 -10.83
CA ALA A 114 -5.02 -8.83 -10.31
C ALA A 114 -5.35 -8.88 -8.82
N GLU A 115 -4.87 -7.90 -8.05
CA GLU A 115 -5.18 -7.78 -6.62
C GLU A 115 -6.67 -7.46 -6.39
N VAL A 116 -7.25 -6.56 -7.19
CA VAL A 116 -8.69 -6.26 -7.14
C VAL A 116 -9.53 -7.52 -7.39
N ILE A 117 -9.15 -8.32 -8.40
CA ILE A 117 -9.84 -9.58 -8.73
C ILE A 117 -9.71 -10.58 -7.57
N LYS A 118 -8.54 -10.65 -6.94
CA LYS A 118 -8.31 -11.52 -5.77
C LYS A 118 -9.33 -11.27 -4.67
N TYR A 119 -9.63 -10.01 -4.32
CA TYR A 119 -10.64 -9.71 -3.29
C TYR A 119 -12.04 -10.25 -3.64
N GLY A 120 -12.44 -10.15 -4.90
CA GLY A 120 -13.69 -10.76 -5.37
C GLY A 120 -13.70 -12.27 -5.20
N LEU A 121 -12.59 -12.94 -5.55
CA LEU A 121 -12.48 -14.39 -5.49
C LEU A 121 -12.47 -14.93 -4.05
N ILE A 122 -11.80 -14.26 -3.13
CA ILE A 122 -11.62 -14.79 -1.76
C ILE A 122 -12.74 -14.42 -0.80
N ARG A 123 -13.47 -13.32 -1.04
CA ARG A 123 -14.40 -12.79 -0.02
C ARG A 123 -15.75 -12.31 -0.57
N ASP A 124 -15.86 -11.92 -1.83
CA ASP A 124 -17.05 -11.24 -2.37
C ASP A 124 -17.40 -11.65 -3.80
N ALA A 125 -18.18 -12.72 -3.92
CA ALA A 125 -18.64 -13.23 -5.22
C ALA A 125 -19.48 -12.22 -6.02
N ALA A 126 -20.24 -11.35 -5.35
CA ALA A 126 -21.02 -10.31 -6.02
C ALA A 126 -20.07 -9.26 -6.64
N PHE A 127 -19.04 -8.87 -5.91
CA PHE A 127 -17.99 -7.99 -6.44
C PHE A 127 -17.23 -8.63 -7.60
N PHE A 128 -16.94 -9.94 -7.52
CA PHE A 128 -16.29 -10.65 -8.62
C PHE A 128 -17.16 -10.64 -9.91
N ASN A 129 -18.47 -10.90 -9.80
CA ASN A 129 -19.36 -10.82 -10.95
C ASN A 129 -19.42 -9.39 -11.52
N TRP A 130 -19.50 -8.40 -10.65
CA TRP A 130 -19.47 -7.00 -11.06
C TRP A 130 -18.18 -6.64 -11.83
N LEU A 131 -17.01 -7.16 -11.39
CA LEU A 131 -15.74 -6.96 -12.09
C LEU A 131 -15.76 -7.54 -13.51
N ILE A 132 -16.37 -8.72 -13.70
CA ILE A 132 -16.53 -9.34 -15.03
C ILE A 132 -17.38 -8.45 -15.94
N GLU A 133 -18.52 -7.95 -15.43
CA GLU A 133 -19.43 -7.09 -16.20
C GLU A 133 -18.79 -5.75 -16.57
N ASN A 134 -17.89 -5.23 -15.76
CA ASN A 134 -17.25 -3.93 -15.93
C ASN A 134 -15.79 -4.00 -16.44
N VAL A 135 -15.31 -5.15 -16.90
CA VAL A 135 -13.90 -5.34 -17.27
C VAL A 135 -13.40 -4.35 -18.33
N GLN A 136 -14.22 -3.97 -19.30
CA GLN A 136 -13.83 -3.03 -20.34
C GLN A 136 -13.67 -1.60 -19.79
N SER A 137 -14.57 -1.16 -18.92
CA SER A 137 -14.50 0.13 -18.24
C SER A 137 -13.29 0.21 -17.31
N LEU A 138 -12.98 -0.88 -16.59
CA LEU A 138 -11.76 -0.98 -15.76
C LEU A 138 -10.49 -0.85 -16.61
N LYS A 139 -10.41 -1.57 -17.73
CA LYS A 139 -9.27 -1.48 -18.67
C LYS A 139 -9.13 -0.11 -19.30
N ALA A 140 -10.25 0.57 -19.55
CA ALA A 140 -10.27 1.95 -20.04
C ALA A 140 -9.95 2.98 -18.94
N ARG A 141 -9.74 2.55 -17.70
CA ARG A 141 -9.48 3.40 -16.52
C ARG A 141 -10.60 4.41 -16.26
N ASP A 142 -11.86 3.99 -16.52
CA ASP A 142 -13.01 4.84 -16.19
C ASP A 142 -13.00 5.20 -14.71
N THR A 143 -13.01 6.49 -14.41
CA THR A 143 -12.83 7.02 -13.06
C THR A 143 -13.89 6.51 -12.07
N LYS A 144 -15.16 6.43 -12.51
CA LYS A 144 -16.25 5.98 -11.63
C LYS A 144 -16.13 4.48 -11.32
N THR A 145 -15.81 3.70 -12.33
CA THR A 145 -15.63 2.25 -12.21
C THR A 145 -14.41 1.93 -11.34
N LEU A 146 -13.31 2.66 -11.53
CA LEU A 146 -12.11 2.52 -10.68
C LEU A 146 -12.38 2.93 -9.23
N ALA A 147 -13.07 4.05 -9.01
CA ALA A 147 -13.42 4.51 -7.66
C ALA A 147 -14.17 3.42 -6.89
N PHE A 148 -15.19 2.82 -7.50
CA PHE A 148 -15.95 1.74 -6.88
C PHE A 148 -15.08 0.50 -6.60
N ALA A 149 -14.27 0.07 -7.58
CA ALA A 149 -13.41 -1.10 -7.43
C ALA A 149 -12.37 -0.92 -6.30
N ILE A 150 -11.76 0.27 -6.21
CA ILE A 150 -10.78 0.61 -5.19
C ILE A 150 -11.45 0.68 -3.81
N GLU A 151 -12.57 1.39 -3.69
CA GLU A 151 -13.30 1.49 -2.43
C GLU A 151 -13.69 0.11 -1.91
N ARG A 152 -14.26 -0.75 -2.78
CA ARG A 152 -14.69 -2.09 -2.37
C ARG A 152 -13.51 -2.95 -1.96
N SER A 153 -12.40 -2.91 -2.69
CA SER A 153 -11.16 -3.62 -2.36
C SER A 153 -10.59 -3.19 -1.00
N CYS A 154 -10.48 -1.88 -0.77
CA CYS A 154 -10.02 -1.34 0.52
C CYS A 154 -10.92 -1.77 1.68
N ARG A 155 -12.24 -1.77 1.49
CA ARG A 155 -13.22 -2.19 2.51
C ARG A 155 -13.04 -3.66 2.84
N ILE A 156 -12.98 -4.55 1.85
CA ILE A 156 -12.76 -5.99 2.05
C ILE A 156 -11.47 -6.22 2.81
N LYS A 157 -10.37 -5.56 2.39
CA LYS A 157 -9.10 -5.70 3.08
C LYS A 157 -9.14 -5.19 4.51
N ALA A 158 -9.77 -4.04 4.75
CA ALA A 158 -9.90 -3.47 6.08
C ALA A 158 -10.69 -4.39 7.03
N GLU A 159 -11.76 -5.03 6.54
CA GLU A 159 -12.52 -6.03 7.28
C GLU A 159 -11.62 -7.21 7.71
N VAL A 160 -10.84 -7.79 6.77
CA VAL A 160 -9.93 -8.89 7.06
C VAL A 160 -8.82 -8.48 8.04
N VAL A 161 -8.27 -7.27 7.88
CA VAL A 161 -7.24 -6.74 8.79
C VAL A 161 -7.81 -6.48 10.18
N ALA A 162 -9.04 -6.00 10.30
CA ALA A 162 -9.71 -5.78 11.59
C ALA A 162 -9.95 -7.10 12.35
N GLU A 163 -10.22 -8.20 11.63
CA GLU A 163 -10.37 -9.54 12.21
C GLU A 163 -9.01 -10.12 12.69
N ASP A 164 -7.89 -9.75 12.01
CA ASP A 164 -6.57 -10.33 12.29
C ASP A 164 -5.43 -9.35 11.92
N GLU A 165 -5.22 -8.32 12.74
CA GLU A 165 -4.22 -7.28 12.46
C GLU A 165 -2.79 -7.82 12.26
N ARG A 166 -2.42 -8.85 13.03
CA ARG A 166 -1.04 -9.39 13.08
C ARG A 166 -0.83 -10.64 12.23
N GLU A 167 -1.80 -10.97 11.35
CA GLU A 167 -1.69 -12.12 10.43
C GLU A 167 -1.38 -13.45 11.12
N ARG A 168 -2.14 -13.77 12.15
CA ARG A 168 -2.03 -15.03 12.87
C ARG A 168 -3.09 -16.07 12.45
N GLY A 169 -4.01 -15.72 11.55
CA GLY A 169 -5.13 -16.54 11.14
C GLY A 169 -5.75 -16.11 9.80
N VAL A 170 -6.94 -15.48 9.82
CA VAL A 170 -7.74 -15.19 8.63
C VAL A 170 -7.05 -14.28 7.61
N ARG A 171 -6.16 -13.39 8.06
CA ARG A 171 -5.41 -12.49 7.16
C ARG A 171 -4.48 -13.26 6.20
N ALA A 172 -4.13 -14.51 6.50
CA ALA A 172 -3.37 -15.37 5.60
C ALA A 172 -4.10 -15.63 4.26
N LEU A 173 -5.43 -15.48 4.19
CA LEU A 173 -6.22 -15.53 2.95
C LEU A 173 -5.78 -14.46 1.94
N LEU A 174 -5.20 -13.35 2.40
CA LEU A 174 -4.67 -12.29 1.53
C LEU A 174 -3.38 -12.69 0.80
N ASN A 175 -2.77 -13.82 1.15
CA ASN A 175 -1.57 -14.35 0.49
C ASN A 175 -1.89 -15.33 -0.66
N PHE A 176 -3.16 -15.45 -1.03
CA PHE A 176 -3.65 -16.29 -2.13
C PHE A 176 -3.09 -15.85 -3.50
#